data_49fe678ee37f9ff67f0469e900aab2ca
#
_entry.id   49fe678ee37f9ff67f0469e900aab2ca
#
_cell.length_a   1.000
_cell.length_b   1.000
_cell.length_c   1.000
_cell.angle_alpha   90.00
_cell.angle_beta   90.00
_cell.angle_gamma   90.00
#
_symmetry.space_group_name_H-M   'P 1'
#
loop_
_entity.id
_entity.type
_entity.pdbx_description
1 polymer ?
#
loop_
_entity_poly.entity_id
_entity_poly.type
_entity_poly.pdbx_seq_one_letter_code
_entity_poly.pdbx_strand_id
1 'polypeptide(L)'
;MDYGDRKAEVAAIQSSVGLCDATPLAKIDVQGRHSLRMLEVLGRTPEVGECATAVSAQASGASAYIARLTRERFFILGSPEERAQLYKLLTDAAGDDTCVHVTDVTSAYAALRLAGPMSIELLKKLSSVRVDSMATGRCVQGPLAGVRALLVRRDVGSVPSWLLFISRDFGEYAWECVLSAGREFGIRPFGTAAESSLTSAEASDASIV
;
A
#
# COMPACT_ATOMS: atom_id res chain seq x y z
N MET A 1 -3.80 16.49 -3.74
CA MET A 1 -2.63 17.25 -3.25
C MET A 1 -1.63 17.22 -4.38
N ASP A 2 -1.02 18.31 -4.75
CA ASP A 2 0.12 18.40 -5.67
C ASP A 2 1.21 19.26 -5.01
N TYR A 3 2.44 19.15 -5.49
CA TYR A 3 3.58 19.92 -4.99
C TYR A 3 3.97 21.05 -5.97
N GLY A 4 3.05 21.43 -6.89
CA GLY A 4 3.14 22.63 -7.71
C GLY A 4 3.53 22.45 -9.18
N ASP A 5 4.09 21.29 -9.58
CA ASP A 5 4.38 20.95 -10.98
C ASP A 5 4.04 19.48 -11.29
N ARG A 6 2.78 19.24 -11.61
CA ARG A 6 2.27 17.90 -11.94
C ARG A 6 3.05 17.21 -13.07
N LYS A 7 3.53 17.96 -14.07
CA LYS A 7 4.28 17.37 -15.19
C LYS A 7 5.66 16.89 -14.72
N ALA A 8 6.32 17.67 -13.89
CA ALA A 8 7.61 17.29 -13.31
C ALA A 8 7.44 16.11 -12.32
N GLU A 9 6.34 16.06 -11.57
CA GLU A 9 6.02 14.93 -10.68
C GLU A 9 5.83 13.64 -11.48
N VAL A 10 5.02 13.66 -12.54
CA VAL A 10 4.80 12.49 -13.42
C VAL A 10 6.12 12.06 -14.10
N ALA A 11 6.90 13.01 -14.62
CA ALA A 11 8.19 12.72 -15.24
C ALA A 11 9.16 12.05 -14.25
N ALA A 12 9.21 12.49 -12.98
CA ALA A 12 10.04 11.88 -11.95
C ALA A 12 9.64 10.43 -11.66
N ILE A 13 8.34 10.15 -11.58
CA ILE A 13 7.83 8.79 -11.36
C ILE A 13 8.15 7.89 -12.56
N GLN A 14 8.06 8.40 -13.78
CA GLN A 14 8.30 7.61 -15.00
C GLN A 14 9.78 7.35 -15.26
N SER A 15 10.67 8.30 -14.94
CA SER A 15 12.09 8.22 -15.31
C SER A 15 13.03 7.95 -14.14
N SER A 16 12.59 8.14 -12.90
CA SER A 16 13.44 8.03 -11.72
C SER A 16 12.68 7.43 -10.53
N VAL A 17 12.38 8.24 -9.52
CA VAL A 17 11.64 7.82 -8.32
C VAL A 17 10.91 9.02 -7.69
N GLY A 18 9.67 8.76 -7.29
CA GLY A 18 8.87 9.71 -6.55
C GLY A 18 8.48 9.16 -5.17
N LEU A 19 8.24 10.07 -4.21
CA LEU A 19 7.79 9.77 -2.86
C LEU A 19 6.50 10.55 -2.54
N CYS A 20 5.47 9.85 -2.04
CA CYS A 20 4.18 10.44 -1.67
C CYS A 20 3.78 10.02 -0.27
N ASP A 21 3.15 10.93 0.47
CA ASP A 21 2.48 10.60 1.73
C ASP A 21 1.14 9.91 1.44
N ALA A 22 1.08 8.63 1.74
CA ALA A 22 -0.11 7.78 1.63
C ALA A 22 -0.77 7.51 2.99
N THR A 23 -0.40 8.25 4.03
CA THR A 23 -0.92 8.09 5.41
C THR A 23 -2.44 8.19 5.52
N PRO A 24 -3.16 8.95 4.68
CA PRO A 24 -4.63 8.98 4.73
C PRO A 24 -5.33 7.67 4.35
N LEU A 25 -4.67 6.73 3.66
CA LEU A 25 -5.27 5.43 3.32
C LEU A 25 -5.85 4.76 4.55
N ALA A 26 -7.04 4.17 4.42
CA ALA A 26 -7.62 3.33 5.45
C ALA A 26 -6.75 2.10 5.68
N LYS A 27 -6.51 1.75 6.94
CA LYS A 27 -5.73 0.59 7.35
C LYS A 27 -6.46 -0.16 8.45
N ILE A 28 -6.88 -1.38 8.18
CA ILE A 28 -7.58 -2.23 9.13
C ILE A 28 -6.79 -3.52 9.31
N ASP A 29 -6.46 -3.83 10.55
CA ASP A 29 -5.81 -5.09 10.93
C ASP A 29 -6.88 -6.11 11.32
N VAL A 30 -6.85 -7.27 10.69
CA VAL A 30 -7.74 -8.40 10.97
C VAL A 30 -6.88 -9.57 11.38
N GLN A 31 -7.11 -10.08 12.59
CA GLN A 31 -6.34 -11.22 13.10
C GLN A 31 -7.21 -12.18 13.91
N GLY A 32 -6.81 -13.47 13.89
CA GLY A 32 -7.43 -14.52 14.66
C GLY A 32 -7.66 -15.78 13.84
N ARG A 33 -7.96 -16.88 14.52
CA ARG A 33 -8.09 -18.22 13.92
C ARG A 33 -9.17 -18.30 12.83
N HIS A 34 -10.22 -17.51 12.96
CA HIS A 34 -11.34 -17.49 12.02
C HIS A 34 -11.26 -16.34 11.00
N SER A 35 -10.17 -15.56 11.00
CA SER A 35 -10.00 -14.40 10.13
C SER A 35 -10.11 -14.73 8.64
N LEU A 36 -9.58 -15.88 8.21
CA LEU A 36 -9.65 -16.31 6.82
C LEU A 36 -11.12 -16.53 6.38
N ARG A 37 -11.92 -17.26 7.20
CA ARG A 37 -13.33 -17.49 6.93
C ARG A 37 -14.15 -16.19 6.94
N MET A 38 -13.87 -15.31 7.90
CA MET A 38 -14.55 -14.01 8.00
C MET A 38 -14.31 -13.16 6.75
N LEU A 39 -13.09 -13.19 6.18
CA LEU A 39 -12.74 -12.42 4.99
C LEU A 39 -13.36 -12.93 3.68
N GLU A 40 -14.08 -14.08 3.68
CA GLU A 40 -14.88 -14.52 2.53
C GLU A 40 -15.93 -13.48 2.10
N VAL A 41 -16.35 -12.59 3.02
CA VAL A 41 -17.23 -11.44 2.73
C VAL A 41 -16.62 -10.48 1.69
N LEU A 42 -15.29 -10.45 1.57
CA LEU A 42 -14.55 -9.68 0.55
C LEU A 42 -14.30 -10.48 -0.74
N GLY A 43 -14.71 -11.75 -0.79
CA GLY A 43 -14.60 -12.64 -1.95
C GLY A 43 -13.24 -13.34 -2.01
N ARG A 44 -12.20 -12.69 -2.52
CA ARG A 44 -10.89 -13.31 -2.71
C ARG A 44 -9.95 -13.02 -1.54
N THR A 45 -9.34 -14.08 -1.00
CA THR A 45 -8.24 -13.97 -0.02
C THR A 45 -6.92 -14.43 -0.64
N PRO A 46 -5.82 -13.65 -0.51
CA PRO A 46 -4.50 -14.04 -1.02
C PRO A 46 -3.83 -15.12 -0.15
N GLU A 47 -2.78 -15.73 -0.70
CA GLU A 47 -1.89 -16.59 0.07
C GLU A 47 -0.97 -15.77 1.00
N VAL A 48 -0.30 -16.44 1.97
CA VAL A 48 0.64 -15.76 2.90
C VAL A 48 1.78 -15.09 2.13
N GLY A 49 2.01 -13.82 2.41
CA GLY A 49 2.99 -12.99 1.70
C GLY A 49 2.48 -12.45 0.37
N GLU A 50 1.21 -12.64 0.05
CA GLU A 50 0.58 -12.10 -1.15
C GLU A 50 -0.44 -11.02 -0.81
N CYS A 51 -0.77 -10.26 -1.85
CA CYS A 51 -1.83 -9.26 -1.81
C CYS A 51 -2.82 -9.48 -2.96
N ALA A 52 -4.07 -9.14 -2.72
CA ALA A 52 -5.11 -9.18 -3.74
C ALA A 52 -6.06 -7.99 -3.62
N THR A 53 -6.53 -7.49 -4.75
CA THR A 53 -7.68 -6.60 -4.77
C THR A 53 -8.96 -7.42 -4.59
N ALA A 54 -9.81 -6.98 -3.70
CA ALA A 54 -11.13 -7.53 -3.46
C ALA A 54 -12.17 -6.43 -3.61
N VAL A 55 -13.32 -6.77 -4.17
CA VAL A 55 -14.46 -5.86 -4.31
C VAL A 55 -15.64 -6.53 -3.65
N SER A 56 -16.17 -5.93 -2.60
CA SER A 56 -17.31 -6.48 -1.90
C SER A 56 -18.59 -6.28 -2.70
N ALA A 57 -19.24 -7.38 -3.06
CA ALA A 57 -20.58 -7.33 -3.65
C ALA A 57 -21.64 -6.81 -2.64
N GLN A 58 -21.39 -6.95 -1.34
CA GLN A 58 -22.32 -6.58 -0.26
C GLN A 58 -22.21 -5.09 0.11
N ALA A 59 -21.07 -4.43 -0.13
CA ALA A 59 -20.79 -3.06 0.25
C ALA A 59 -20.72 -2.13 -0.96
N SER A 60 -21.74 -2.12 -1.81
CA SER A 60 -21.90 -1.16 -2.93
C SER A 60 -20.62 -0.94 -3.76
N GLY A 61 -19.80 -2.00 -3.92
CA GLY A 61 -18.57 -1.93 -4.71
C GLY A 61 -17.35 -1.39 -3.95
N ALA A 62 -17.37 -1.31 -2.62
CA ALA A 62 -16.18 -0.92 -1.86
C ALA A 62 -14.99 -1.80 -2.24
N SER A 63 -13.90 -1.15 -2.61
CA SER A 63 -12.66 -1.82 -3.03
C SER A 63 -11.67 -1.89 -1.88
N ALA A 64 -11.20 -3.08 -1.58
CA ALA A 64 -10.17 -3.31 -0.59
C ALA A 64 -8.94 -3.96 -1.22
N TYR A 65 -7.76 -3.60 -0.72
CA TYR A 65 -6.52 -4.29 -1.06
C TYR A 65 -6.05 -5.07 0.17
N ILE A 66 -6.07 -6.40 0.07
CA ILE A 66 -5.81 -7.31 1.17
C ILE A 66 -4.37 -7.78 1.09
N ALA A 67 -3.58 -7.54 2.13
CA ALA A 67 -2.25 -8.13 2.31
C ALA A 67 -2.33 -9.21 3.40
N ARG A 68 -1.99 -10.47 3.07
CA ARG A 68 -1.96 -11.55 4.05
C ARG A 68 -0.58 -11.69 4.66
N LEU A 69 -0.45 -11.30 5.92
CA LEU A 69 0.83 -11.27 6.63
C LEU A 69 1.23 -12.62 7.22
N THR A 70 0.26 -13.35 7.73
CA THR A 70 0.41 -14.70 8.29
C THR A 70 -0.82 -15.55 7.96
N ARG A 71 -0.86 -16.80 8.44
CA ARG A 71 -2.05 -17.66 8.27
C ARG A 71 -3.32 -17.02 8.85
N GLU A 72 -3.18 -16.22 9.91
CA GLU A 72 -4.28 -15.70 10.72
C GLU A 72 -4.26 -14.16 10.86
N ARG A 73 -3.45 -13.46 10.03
CA ARG A 73 -3.37 -12.00 10.09
C ARG A 73 -3.36 -11.39 8.72
N PHE A 74 -4.23 -10.41 8.55
CA PHE A 74 -4.45 -9.67 7.31
C PHE A 74 -4.38 -8.17 7.58
N PHE A 75 -3.82 -7.44 6.64
CA PHE A 75 -3.78 -5.99 6.64
C PHE A 75 -4.59 -5.49 5.45
N ILE A 76 -5.70 -4.84 5.74
CA ILE A 76 -6.69 -4.42 4.75
C ILE A 76 -6.52 -2.93 4.48
N LEU A 77 -6.39 -2.57 3.22
CA LEU A 77 -6.23 -1.19 2.76
C LEU A 77 -7.46 -0.77 1.97
N GLY A 78 -7.88 0.46 2.14
CA GLY A 78 -8.96 1.08 1.39
C GLY A 78 -8.69 2.56 1.14
N SER A 79 -9.57 3.20 0.38
CA SER A 79 -9.54 4.66 0.27
C SER A 79 -9.93 5.32 1.59
N PRO A 80 -9.51 6.56 1.84
CA PRO A 80 -9.92 7.29 3.05
C PRO A 80 -11.44 7.43 3.17
N GLU A 81 -12.12 7.60 2.05
CA GLU A 81 -13.58 7.80 1.94
C GLU A 81 -14.34 6.52 2.31
N GLU A 82 -13.80 5.35 1.96
CA GLU A 82 -14.42 4.05 2.21
C GLU A 82 -14.11 3.48 3.60
N ARG A 83 -13.24 4.15 4.39
CA ARG A 83 -12.76 3.66 5.69
C ARG A 83 -13.88 3.20 6.62
N ALA A 84 -14.88 4.05 6.85
CA ALA A 84 -15.97 3.74 7.79
C ALA A 84 -16.81 2.56 7.29
N GLN A 85 -17.11 2.53 5.99
CA GLN A 85 -17.90 1.47 5.37
C GLN A 85 -17.14 0.12 5.40
N LEU A 86 -15.85 0.14 5.09
CA LEU A 86 -15.00 -1.05 5.11
C LEU A 86 -14.84 -1.60 6.53
N TYR A 87 -14.60 -0.73 7.52
CA TYR A 87 -14.50 -1.12 8.92
C TYR A 87 -15.81 -1.73 9.43
N LYS A 88 -16.96 -1.09 9.11
CA LYS A 88 -18.29 -1.62 9.47
C LYS A 88 -18.53 -2.99 8.83
N LEU A 89 -18.25 -3.17 7.54
CA LEU A 89 -18.41 -4.44 6.84
C LEU A 89 -17.64 -5.57 7.55
N LEU A 90 -16.38 -5.31 7.91
CA LEU A 90 -15.52 -6.29 8.55
C LEU A 90 -15.97 -6.60 9.99
N THR A 91 -16.41 -5.60 10.75
CA THR A 91 -16.92 -5.80 12.11
C THR A 91 -18.26 -6.55 12.11
N ASP A 92 -19.16 -6.23 11.18
CA ASP A 92 -20.42 -6.96 11.03
C ASP A 92 -20.16 -8.44 10.64
N ALA A 93 -19.19 -8.70 9.76
CA ALA A 93 -18.80 -10.04 9.37
C ALA A 93 -18.14 -10.85 10.52
N ALA A 94 -17.41 -10.18 11.40
CA ALA A 94 -16.84 -10.79 12.61
C ALA A 94 -17.93 -11.12 13.64
N GLY A 95 -18.96 -10.26 13.76
CA GLY A 95 -20.04 -10.42 14.72
C GLY A 95 -19.52 -10.64 16.14
N ASP A 96 -20.09 -11.64 16.84
CA ASP A 96 -19.69 -12.02 18.21
C ASP A 96 -18.58 -13.08 18.26
N ASP A 97 -17.90 -13.36 17.13
CA ASP A 97 -16.83 -14.35 17.08
C ASP A 97 -15.58 -13.88 17.83
N THR A 98 -15.38 -14.41 19.03
CA THR A 98 -14.22 -14.07 19.89
C THR A 98 -12.87 -14.56 19.35
N CYS A 99 -12.86 -15.30 18.25
CA CYS A 99 -11.64 -15.79 17.59
C CYS A 99 -11.18 -14.88 16.43
N VAL A 100 -11.84 -13.74 16.23
CA VAL A 100 -11.48 -12.72 15.25
C VAL A 100 -11.46 -11.34 15.90
N HIS A 101 -10.42 -10.58 15.59
CA HIS A 101 -10.28 -9.19 16.02
C HIS A 101 -10.12 -8.30 14.79
N VAL A 102 -11.00 -7.31 14.68
CA VAL A 102 -10.96 -6.26 13.64
C VAL A 102 -10.58 -4.96 14.31
N THR A 103 -9.47 -4.37 13.91
CA THR A 103 -8.94 -3.14 14.51
C THR A 103 -8.66 -2.11 13.44
N ASP A 104 -9.25 -0.92 13.56
CA ASP A 104 -8.88 0.22 12.74
C ASP A 104 -7.53 0.78 13.22
N VAL A 105 -6.49 0.54 12.43
CA VAL A 105 -5.11 0.97 12.70
C VAL A 105 -4.67 2.12 11.79
N THR A 106 -5.62 2.83 11.18
CA THR A 106 -5.33 3.95 10.26
C THR A 106 -4.42 4.98 10.90
N SER A 107 -4.67 5.34 12.15
CA SER A 107 -3.87 6.33 12.87
C SER A 107 -2.59 5.76 13.50
N ALA A 108 -2.43 4.45 13.55
CA ALA A 108 -1.25 3.80 14.14
C ALA A 108 -0.06 3.72 13.16
N TYR A 109 -0.31 3.85 11.86
CA TYR A 109 0.71 3.74 10.84
C TYR A 109 0.79 4.99 9.96
N ALA A 110 2.00 5.51 9.76
CA ALA A 110 2.33 6.29 8.59
C ALA A 110 2.44 5.36 7.38
N ALA A 111 2.06 5.86 6.20
CA ALA A 111 2.21 5.15 4.96
C ALA A 111 2.92 6.03 3.94
N LEU A 112 4.00 5.52 3.34
CA LEU A 112 4.72 6.17 2.28
C LEU A 112 4.49 5.40 0.98
N ARG A 113 4.27 6.10 -0.11
CA ARG A 113 4.27 5.52 -1.45
C ARG A 113 5.56 5.91 -2.17
N LEU A 114 6.28 4.90 -2.61
CA LEU A 114 7.49 5.06 -3.42
C LEU A 114 7.21 4.48 -4.81
N ALA A 115 7.35 5.28 -5.86
CA ALA A 115 7.04 4.86 -7.22
C ALA A 115 8.12 5.30 -8.21
N GLY A 116 8.43 4.45 -9.18
CA GLY A 116 9.40 4.73 -10.24
C GLY A 116 10.44 3.63 -10.42
N PRO A 117 11.15 3.61 -11.57
CA PRO A 117 12.11 2.57 -11.91
C PRO A 117 13.27 2.46 -10.92
N MET A 118 13.69 3.57 -10.30
CA MET A 118 14.78 3.57 -9.31
C MET A 118 14.31 3.20 -7.90
N SER A 119 13.02 2.93 -7.67
CA SER A 119 12.47 2.58 -6.36
C SER A 119 13.08 1.30 -5.76
N ILE A 120 13.41 0.31 -6.59
CA ILE A 120 14.03 -0.94 -6.15
C ILE A 120 15.45 -0.67 -5.66
N GLU A 121 16.27 0.07 -6.42
CA GLU A 121 17.64 0.39 -6.04
C GLU A 121 17.68 1.26 -4.76
N LEU A 122 16.73 2.18 -4.63
CA LEU A 122 16.58 2.97 -3.41
C LEU A 122 16.23 2.09 -2.21
N LEU A 123 15.27 1.18 -2.34
CA LEU A 123 14.88 0.29 -1.24
C LEU A 123 16.01 -0.68 -0.83
N LYS A 124 16.84 -1.13 -1.74
CA LYS A 124 18.03 -1.95 -1.43
C LYS A 124 19.03 -1.24 -0.52
N LYS A 125 19.08 0.08 -0.52
CA LYS A 125 19.91 0.88 0.40
C LYS A 125 19.31 0.97 1.80
N LEU A 126 18.00 0.88 1.92
CA LEU A 126 17.27 1.13 3.17
C LEU A 126 16.78 -0.14 3.86
N SER A 127 16.77 -1.26 3.15
CA SER A 127 16.19 -2.51 3.64
C SER A 127 17.08 -3.72 3.32
N SER A 128 17.15 -4.65 4.25
CA SER A 128 17.77 -5.97 4.02
C SER A 128 16.79 -6.96 3.35
N VAL A 129 15.55 -6.56 3.11
CA VAL A 129 14.58 -7.37 2.37
C VAL A 129 15.03 -7.48 0.92
N ARG A 130 14.90 -8.67 0.32
CA ARG A 130 15.21 -8.89 -1.10
C ARG A 130 14.11 -8.33 -1.99
N VAL A 131 14.00 -7.00 -2.04
CA VAL A 131 12.98 -6.28 -2.81
C VAL A 131 13.10 -6.50 -4.33
N ASP A 132 14.30 -6.78 -4.80
CA ASP A 132 14.62 -7.10 -6.20
C ASP A 132 13.91 -8.37 -6.70
N SER A 133 13.69 -9.33 -5.82
CA SER A 133 13.02 -10.61 -6.15
C SER A 133 11.51 -10.60 -5.86
N MET A 134 10.98 -9.52 -5.30
CA MET A 134 9.52 -9.42 -5.02
C MET A 134 8.76 -9.08 -6.30
N ALA A 135 7.79 -9.90 -6.67
CA ALA A 135 6.83 -9.59 -7.73
C ALA A 135 5.77 -8.59 -7.24
N THR A 136 5.09 -7.90 -8.16
CA THR A 136 3.89 -7.12 -7.83
C THR A 136 2.83 -8.01 -7.16
N GLY A 137 2.06 -7.46 -6.23
CA GLY A 137 1.11 -8.24 -5.44
C GLY A 137 1.74 -9.05 -4.30
N ARG A 138 3.00 -8.78 -3.93
CA ARG A 138 3.66 -9.40 -2.76
C ARG A 138 3.78 -8.42 -1.61
N CYS A 139 3.77 -8.97 -0.40
CA CYS A 139 4.04 -8.21 0.83
C CYS A 139 5.03 -8.94 1.74
N VAL A 140 5.77 -8.17 2.52
CA VAL A 140 6.73 -8.69 3.49
C VAL A 140 6.91 -7.73 4.65
N GLN A 141 7.06 -8.26 5.84
CA GLN A 141 7.49 -7.48 7.00
C GLN A 141 9.01 -7.56 7.14
N GLY A 142 9.66 -6.40 7.26
CA GLY A 142 11.10 -6.30 7.39
C GLY A 142 11.56 -4.92 7.83
N PRO A 143 12.87 -4.70 7.98
CA PRO A 143 13.40 -3.39 8.33
C PRO A 143 13.35 -2.43 7.14
N LEU A 144 13.04 -1.17 7.42
CA LEU A 144 13.21 -0.02 6.51
C LEU A 144 13.93 1.07 7.28
N ALA A 145 15.12 1.47 6.86
CA ALA A 145 15.95 2.45 7.57
C ALA A 145 16.13 2.12 9.08
N GLY A 146 16.23 0.83 9.43
CA GLY A 146 16.40 0.36 10.80
C GLY A 146 15.13 0.20 11.62
N VAL A 147 13.96 0.63 11.12
CA VAL A 147 12.66 0.46 11.80
C VAL A 147 11.84 -0.64 11.17
N ARG A 148 10.93 -1.26 11.94
CA ARG A 148 10.03 -2.28 11.41
C ARG A 148 9.02 -1.66 10.45
N ALA A 149 8.89 -2.24 9.28
CA ALA A 149 7.93 -1.83 8.26
C ALA A 149 7.21 -3.04 7.63
N LEU A 150 6.05 -2.79 7.06
CA LEU A 150 5.40 -3.66 6.09
C LEU A 150 5.64 -3.06 4.71
N LEU A 151 6.28 -3.80 3.84
CA LEU A 151 6.52 -3.44 2.44
C LEU A 151 5.51 -4.19 1.58
N VAL A 152 4.77 -3.47 0.74
CA VAL A 152 3.80 -4.02 -0.20
C VAL A 152 4.17 -3.54 -1.59
N ARG A 153 4.46 -4.46 -2.50
CA ARG A 153 4.70 -4.11 -3.91
C ARG A 153 3.37 -4.11 -4.66
N ARG A 154 3.02 -2.96 -5.21
CA ARG A 154 1.83 -2.75 -6.02
C ARG A 154 2.16 -1.82 -7.17
N ASP A 155 2.64 -2.40 -8.25
CA ASP A 155 3.04 -1.66 -9.44
C ASP A 155 1.83 -0.95 -10.06
N VAL A 156 2.06 0.22 -10.65
CA VAL A 156 1.06 0.98 -11.39
C VAL A 156 1.44 0.85 -12.86
N GLY A 157 0.72 -0.03 -13.57
CA GLY A 157 1.09 -0.44 -14.90
C GLY A 157 2.51 -1.01 -14.98
N SER A 158 3.36 -0.42 -15.81
CA SER A 158 4.77 -0.77 -15.94
C SER A 158 5.69 -0.14 -14.89
N VAL A 159 5.15 0.78 -14.06
CA VAL A 159 5.95 1.53 -13.08
C VAL A 159 6.01 0.76 -11.75
N PRO A 160 7.22 0.33 -11.28
CA PRO A 160 7.37 -0.28 -9.97
C PRO A 160 6.88 0.67 -8.88
N SER A 161 6.00 0.17 -8.01
CA SER A 161 5.44 0.99 -6.93
C SER A 161 5.30 0.19 -5.63
N TRP A 162 5.53 0.87 -4.52
CA TRP A 162 5.58 0.31 -3.18
C TRP A 162 4.74 1.12 -2.22
N LEU A 163 4.03 0.44 -1.33
CA LEU A 163 3.46 1.01 -0.12
C LEU A 163 4.29 0.54 1.07
N LEU A 164 4.76 1.49 1.87
CA LEU A 164 5.64 1.27 3.02
C LEU A 164 4.89 1.73 4.26
N PHE A 165 4.52 0.78 5.14
CA PHE A 165 3.79 1.09 6.37
C PHE A 165 4.73 0.98 7.55
N ILE A 166 4.84 2.07 8.32
CA ILE A 166 5.73 2.24 9.43
C ILE A 166 4.91 2.71 10.65
N SER A 167 5.28 2.33 11.87
CA SER A 167 4.66 2.94 13.06
C SER A 167 4.66 4.46 12.93
N ARG A 168 3.54 5.09 13.28
CA ARG A 168 3.34 6.53 13.12
C ARG A 168 4.46 7.37 13.71
N ASP A 169 4.99 6.95 14.84
CA ASP A 169 6.06 7.66 15.55
C ASP A 169 7.36 7.77 14.74
N PHE A 170 7.56 6.87 13.78
CA PHE A 170 8.72 6.87 12.88
C PHE A 170 8.41 7.39 11.47
N GLY A 171 7.23 7.94 11.24
CA GLY A 171 6.80 8.38 9.91
C GLY A 171 7.70 9.47 9.32
N GLU A 172 7.98 10.52 10.09
CA GLU A 172 8.86 11.62 9.68
C GLU A 172 10.30 11.14 9.45
N TYR A 173 10.82 10.36 10.40
CA TYR A 173 12.15 9.77 10.28
C TYR A 173 12.28 8.92 9.00
N ALA A 174 11.32 8.07 8.73
CA ALA A 174 11.35 7.23 7.53
C ALA A 174 11.25 8.06 6.24
N TRP A 175 10.41 9.10 6.24
CA TRP A 175 10.32 10.06 5.14
C TRP A 175 11.65 10.71 4.83
N GLU A 176 12.33 11.24 5.84
CA GLU A 176 13.64 11.87 5.70
C GLU A 176 14.73 10.89 5.24
N CYS A 177 14.73 9.67 5.77
CA CYS A 177 15.67 8.61 5.34
C CYS A 177 15.48 8.27 3.87
N VAL A 178 14.22 8.10 3.42
CA VAL A 178 13.92 7.80 2.01
C VAL A 178 14.31 8.95 1.11
N LEU A 179 14.00 10.22 1.47
CA LEU A 179 14.42 11.40 0.70
C LEU A 179 15.95 11.50 0.64
N SER A 180 16.63 11.31 1.77
CA SER A 180 18.10 11.41 1.83
C SER A 180 18.77 10.36 0.95
N ALA A 181 18.35 9.10 1.07
CA ALA A 181 18.87 8.00 0.26
C ALA A 181 18.53 8.12 -1.24
N GLY A 182 17.41 8.78 -1.54
CA GLY A 182 16.93 8.97 -2.92
C GLY A 182 17.56 10.15 -3.66
N ARG A 183 18.35 11.01 -2.98
CA ARG A 183 18.96 12.20 -3.61
C ARG A 183 19.79 11.87 -4.84
N GLU A 184 20.58 10.81 -4.81
CA GLU A 184 21.41 10.38 -5.94
C GLU A 184 20.58 9.92 -7.15
N PHE A 185 19.34 9.47 -6.90
CA PHE A 185 18.38 9.09 -7.95
C PHE A 185 17.49 10.25 -8.40
N GLY A 186 17.67 11.45 -7.83
CA GLY A 186 16.83 12.60 -8.15
C GLY A 186 15.40 12.47 -7.63
N ILE A 187 15.20 11.83 -6.47
CA ILE A 187 13.88 11.66 -5.85
C ILE A 187 13.14 12.98 -5.72
N ARG A 188 11.84 12.95 -6.02
CA ARG A 188 10.95 14.10 -5.83
C ARG A 188 9.68 13.71 -5.10
N PRO A 189 9.17 14.56 -4.20
CA PRO A 189 7.80 14.40 -3.70
C PRO A 189 6.79 14.49 -4.84
N PHE A 190 5.71 13.70 -4.77
CA PHE A 190 4.58 13.78 -5.70
C PHE A 190 3.25 13.68 -4.95
N GLY A 191 2.20 14.23 -5.53
CA GLY A 191 0.86 14.19 -4.98
C GLY A 191 -0.01 13.10 -5.61
N THR A 192 -1.14 12.81 -4.97
CA THR A 192 -2.13 11.82 -5.45
C THR A 192 -2.69 12.16 -6.83
N ALA A 193 -2.69 13.44 -7.24
CA ALA A 193 -3.12 13.88 -8.57
C ALA A 193 -2.17 13.40 -9.68
N ALA A 194 -0.87 13.31 -9.42
CA ALA A 194 0.10 12.78 -10.39
C ALA A 194 -0.06 11.26 -10.55
N GLU A 195 -0.34 10.54 -9.47
CA GLU A 195 -0.61 9.09 -9.50
C GLU A 195 -1.85 8.75 -10.35
N SER A 196 -2.94 9.50 -10.15
CA SER A 196 -4.18 9.29 -10.93
C SER A 196 -3.96 9.49 -12.44
N SER A 197 -2.99 10.33 -12.82
CA SER A 197 -2.64 10.54 -14.23
C SER A 197 -1.94 9.34 -14.85
N LEU A 198 -1.12 8.62 -14.09
CA LEU A 198 -0.45 7.40 -14.56
C LEU A 198 -1.48 6.30 -14.82
N THR A 199 -2.41 6.12 -13.90
CA THR A 199 -3.48 5.11 -14.01
C THR A 199 -4.43 5.41 -15.18
N SER A 200 -4.73 6.70 -15.47
CA SER A 200 -5.62 7.10 -16.54
C SER A 200 -4.98 6.98 -17.93
N ALA A 201 -3.69 7.24 -18.05
CA ALA A 201 -2.97 7.12 -19.32
C ALA A 201 -2.94 5.67 -19.81
N GLU A 202 -2.78 4.70 -18.91
CA GLU A 202 -2.75 3.28 -19.24
C GLU A 202 -4.13 2.71 -19.61
N ALA A 203 -5.20 3.19 -18.97
CA ALA A 203 -6.56 2.82 -19.34
C ALA A 203 -6.90 3.28 -20.76
N SER A 204 -6.31 4.39 -21.20
CA SER A 204 -6.48 4.92 -22.58
C SER A 204 -5.70 4.10 -23.61
N ASP A 205 -4.48 3.65 -23.29
CA ASP A 205 -3.66 2.82 -24.20
C ASP A 205 -4.20 1.39 -24.35
N ALA A 206 -4.78 0.83 -23.29
CA ALA A 206 -5.42 -0.50 -23.33
C ALA A 206 -6.71 -0.55 -24.15
N SER A 207 -7.28 0.61 -24.50
CA SER A 207 -8.52 0.71 -25.30
C SER A 207 -8.26 0.85 -26.81
N ILE A 208 -6.98 0.83 -27.26
CA ILE A 208 -6.58 1.04 -28.65
C ILE A 208 -6.02 -0.26 -29.30
N VAL A 209 -6.07 -1.41 -28.61
CA VAL A 209 -5.64 -2.71 -29.16
C VAL A 209 -6.84 -3.63 -29.37
#